data_0deb7a8b2099b8977c43fa4f8834ec07
#
_entry.id   0deb7a8b2099b8977c43fa4f8834ec07
#
_cell.length_a   1.000
_cell.length_b   1.000
_cell.length_c   1.000
_cell.angle_alpha   90.00
_cell.angle_beta   90.00
_cell.angle_gamma   90.00
#
_symmetry.space_group_name_H-M   'P 1'
#
loop_
_entity.id
_entity.type
_entity.pdbx_description
1 polymer ?
#
loop_
_entity_poly.entity_id
_entity_poly.type
_entity_poly.pdbx_seq_one_letter_code
_entity_poly.pdbx_strand_id
1 'polypeptide(L)'
;MDSINFPVIISSSIPSPSKVVIAALTNKEKFEVVNQLEEQSTIRGIATELAIQAGEGKKKVEIPPQYAKFKRLFSEEVSHRFPPKRPWDHAIDFKPNTPDVIDCKVYPMTQTEDVALEEFIKEQHAKGYIRPSKSPYASSFFFIKKRDGKLRPVQDYRRINNHTICNQYPLPLISELIANLSGAHIFSKLDVRWGYNNVRIKEGDEHKAAFKTKYRLWEPTVMFFSLTNSPATFQAMMDDIYRPVVEKWAQRGTRIEKYMDDIAIATSTNDADHTEALMDVLQVAEDNNLYFKPEKCVFHASRIDYLGVILEKGMIRMDPVKIEGIKNWPTPTKVKDIHSFLGFCNFYRPFIPNFSHDAKPLNKLTKKDVPWQWGSRQQEAMDRLKSKVTSAPVLRSPELDKQFEVEVDASGFAIGAVLLQRKEDNKKHSIAYYSATLSAAERNYDIYELEYLAIHRACMHWRPILAGSPHKVIVWSDHQNLTYWKDPQKLSRRIARQQLDLMEYDIEIWHLPGKANGRADALSRRPDYDTGTRDNENIIVIPEHVFVRAMKVLGVVPPQDYAILQLWIDPHRLKKIDDKWYKDGHLVITGGLKDKQSIIHRNHDVPAYGHPGINKTTQLVERSHWWP
;
A
#
# COMPACT_ATOMS: atom_id res chain seq x y z
N MET A 1 -40.31 51.09 32.34
CA MET A 1 -40.73 49.84 32.99
C MET A 1 -40.07 48.75 32.16
N ASP A 2 -39.18 48.26 32.78
CA ASP A 2 -38.39 47.03 32.87
C ASP A 2 -37.40 46.78 31.74
N SER A 3 -36.19 47.21 32.08
CA SER A 3 -34.92 46.87 31.46
C SER A 3 -34.53 45.41 31.83
N ILE A 4 -34.38 44.53 30.87
CA ILE A 4 -33.75 43.22 31.06
C ILE A 4 -32.28 43.35 30.63
N ASN A 5 -31.43 43.36 31.64
CA ASN A 5 -29.98 43.23 31.52
C ASN A 5 -29.57 41.83 31.12
N PHE A 6 -28.90 41.64 30.00
CA PHE A 6 -28.12 40.42 29.71
C PHE A 6 -26.65 40.64 30.09
N PRO A 7 -26.02 39.72 30.81
CA PRO A 7 -24.61 39.84 31.12
C PRO A 7 -23.76 39.52 29.89
N VAL A 8 -22.91 40.47 29.52
CA VAL A 8 -21.85 40.29 28.54
C VAL A 8 -20.77 39.43 29.17
N ILE A 9 -20.69 38.15 28.81
CA ILE A 9 -19.52 37.34 29.12
C ILE A 9 -18.52 37.53 27.98
N ILE A 10 -17.49 38.30 28.23
CA ILE A 10 -16.33 38.42 27.36
C ILE A 10 -15.49 37.15 27.57
N SER A 11 -15.69 36.15 26.73
CA SER A 11 -14.78 35.01 26.60
C SER A 11 -13.78 35.32 25.48
N SER A 12 -12.54 35.58 25.90
CA SER A 12 -11.40 35.78 25.02
C SER A 12 -10.91 34.46 24.45
N SER A 13 -11.55 33.97 23.39
CA SER A 13 -10.98 32.98 22.49
C SER A 13 -11.65 33.13 21.12
N ILE A 14 -10.95 33.80 20.23
CA ILE A 14 -11.31 33.91 18.81
C ILE A 14 -11.22 32.47 18.23
N PRO A 15 -12.31 31.86 17.76
CA PRO A 15 -12.22 30.55 17.11
C PRO A 15 -11.49 30.71 15.77
N SER A 16 -10.58 29.79 15.45
CA SER A 16 -9.85 29.79 14.19
C SER A 16 -10.82 29.81 13.00
N PRO A 17 -10.50 30.51 11.90
CA PRO A 17 -11.39 30.72 10.73
C PRO A 17 -11.94 29.44 10.10
N SER A 18 -11.24 28.32 10.28
CA SER A 18 -11.67 26.99 9.82
C SER A 18 -12.95 26.45 10.51
N LYS A 19 -13.30 26.94 11.68
CA LYS A 19 -14.53 26.52 12.40
C LYS A 19 -15.80 27.20 11.90
N VAL A 20 -15.70 28.39 11.29
CA VAL A 20 -16.86 29.18 10.88
C VAL A 20 -17.46 28.70 9.55
N VAL A 21 -16.62 28.24 8.61
CA VAL A 21 -17.09 27.74 7.30
C VAL A 21 -17.81 26.38 7.41
N ILE A 22 -17.47 25.61 8.44
CA ILE A 22 -18.08 24.30 8.72
C ILE A 22 -19.50 24.43 9.32
N ALA A 23 -19.92 25.60 9.79
CA ALA A 23 -21.18 25.76 10.51
C ALA A 23 -22.45 25.69 9.62
N ALA A 24 -22.34 25.93 8.32
CA ALA A 24 -23.46 25.95 7.38
C ALA A 24 -23.81 24.60 6.72
N LEU A 25 -22.99 23.57 6.92
CA LEU A 25 -23.21 22.21 6.40
C LEU A 25 -23.92 21.33 7.43
N THR A 26 -24.75 20.39 7.01
CA THR A 26 -25.28 19.37 7.92
C THR A 26 -24.12 18.50 8.46
N ASN A 27 -24.26 17.95 9.66
CA ASN A 27 -23.18 17.18 10.31
C ASN A 27 -22.65 16.01 9.47
N LYS A 28 -23.46 15.45 8.57
CA LYS A 28 -23.07 14.37 7.67
C LYS A 28 -22.31 14.88 6.42
N GLU A 29 -22.74 15.98 5.86
CA GLU A 29 -22.07 16.63 4.71
C GLU A 29 -20.72 17.26 5.10
N LYS A 30 -20.65 17.80 6.32
CA LYS A 30 -19.39 18.28 6.92
C LYS A 30 -18.35 17.16 7.03
N PHE A 31 -18.81 15.97 7.39
CA PHE A 31 -17.93 14.84 7.65
C PHE A 31 -17.29 14.27 6.37
N GLU A 32 -18.04 14.22 5.27
CA GLU A 32 -17.57 13.64 4.00
C GLU A 32 -16.71 14.58 3.16
N VAL A 33 -17.01 15.88 3.13
CA VAL A 33 -16.20 16.89 2.40
C VAL A 33 -14.84 17.08 3.03
N VAL A 34 -14.82 17.19 4.36
CA VAL A 34 -13.56 17.31 5.12
C VAL A 34 -12.71 16.05 4.94
N ASN A 35 -13.34 14.85 4.84
CA ASN A 35 -12.63 13.58 4.73
C ASN A 35 -11.84 13.41 3.43
N GLN A 36 -12.41 13.72 2.28
CA GLN A 36 -11.72 13.56 0.99
C GLN A 36 -10.71 14.67 0.69
N LEU A 37 -10.97 15.87 1.20
CA LEU A 37 -10.11 17.04 0.94
C LEU A 37 -8.94 17.14 1.93
N GLU A 38 -9.13 16.70 3.19
CA GLU A 38 -8.05 16.62 4.16
C GLU A 38 -7.07 15.47 3.88
N GLU A 39 -7.50 14.32 3.33
CA GLU A 39 -6.57 13.26 2.93
C GLU A 39 -5.60 13.73 1.85
N GLN A 40 -6.08 14.44 0.84
CA GLN A 40 -5.21 15.00 -0.20
C GLN A 40 -4.47 16.26 0.24
N SER A 41 -5.04 17.08 1.13
CA SER A 41 -4.43 18.32 1.57
C SER A 41 -3.47 18.14 2.76
N THR A 42 -3.70 17.17 3.64
CA THR A 42 -2.85 16.98 4.84
C THR A 42 -1.47 16.47 4.45
N ILE A 43 -1.37 15.51 3.51
CA ILE A 43 -0.09 14.97 3.06
C ILE A 43 0.71 16.02 2.26
N ARG A 44 0.05 16.74 1.33
CA ARG A 44 0.69 17.83 0.56
C ARG A 44 0.90 19.11 1.37
N GLY A 45 0.05 19.38 2.33
CA GLY A 45 0.02 20.65 3.05
C GLY A 45 1.12 20.82 4.08
N ILE A 46 1.44 19.78 4.87
CA ILE A 46 2.55 19.81 5.84
C ILE A 46 3.90 19.97 5.12
N ALA A 47 4.04 19.29 3.98
CA ALA A 47 5.22 19.40 3.13
C ALA A 47 5.46 20.83 2.58
N THR A 48 4.38 21.53 2.23
CA THR A 48 4.48 22.88 1.64
C THR A 48 4.76 23.94 2.70
N GLU A 49 4.24 23.79 3.93
CA GLU A 49 4.48 24.74 5.03
C GLU A 49 5.95 24.75 5.48
N LEU A 50 6.57 23.57 5.50
CA LEU A 50 7.97 23.41 5.87
C LEU A 50 8.93 23.89 4.76
N ALA A 51 8.54 23.74 3.49
CA ALA A 51 9.29 24.32 2.37
C ALA A 51 9.24 25.87 2.36
N ILE A 52 8.13 26.47 2.83
CA ILE A 52 8.00 27.93 2.99
C ILE A 52 8.80 28.44 4.20
N GLN A 53 8.82 27.68 5.30
CA GLN A 53 9.63 28.01 6.49
C GLN A 53 11.14 27.85 6.25
N ALA A 54 11.54 26.97 5.34
CA ALA A 54 12.94 26.76 4.95
C ALA A 54 13.53 27.92 4.11
N GLY A 55 12.75 28.96 3.78
CA GLY A 55 13.26 30.19 3.16
C GLY A 55 13.76 30.00 1.72
N GLU A 56 13.32 28.97 1.01
CA GLU A 56 13.59 28.83 -0.42
C GLU A 56 12.76 29.87 -1.19
N GLY A 57 13.31 31.07 -1.31
CA GLY A 57 12.85 32.06 -2.26
C GLY A 57 12.76 31.42 -3.64
N LYS A 58 11.71 31.75 -4.41
CA LYS A 58 11.49 31.29 -5.78
C LYS A 58 12.78 31.51 -6.59
N LYS A 59 13.68 30.52 -6.64
CA LYS A 59 14.79 30.51 -7.55
C LYS A 59 14.19 30.48 -8.96
N LYS A 60 14.48 31.51 -9.74
CA LYS A 60 14.20 31.53 -11.16
C LYS A 60 15.05 30.42 -11.77
N VAL A 61 14.45 29.30 -12.05
CA VAL A 61 15.14 28.16 -12.69
C VAL A 61 15.45 28.60 -14.11
N GLU A 62 16.72 28.79 -14.41
CA GLU A 62 17.17 29.06 -15.77
C GLU A 62 17.14 27.76 -16.57
N ILE A 63 16.51 27.83 -17.75
CA ILE A 63 16.47 26.70 -18.67
C ILE A 63 17.89 26.54 -19.27
N PRO A 64 18.52 25.37 -19.13
CA PRO A 64 19.86 25.17 -19.65
C PRO A 64 19.96 25.51 -21.16
N PRO A 65 21.10 26.13 -21.60
CA PRO A 65 21.26 26.62 -22.98
C PRO A 65 20.97 25.56 -24.06
N GLN A 66 21.28 24.30 -23.81
CA GLN A 66 21.03 23.19 -24.74
C GLN A 66 19.53 23.00 -25.05
N TYR A 67 18.62 23.45 -24.15
CA TYR A 67 17.16 23.37 -24.33
C TYR A 67 16.52 24.70 -24.72
N ALA A 68 17.33 25.70 -25.12
CA ALA A 68 16.86 27.05 -25.46
C ALA A 68 15.80 27.05 -26.57
N LYS A 69 15.86 26.13 -27.53
CA LYS A 69 14.85 25.98 -28.59
C LYS A 69 13.45 25.68 -28.04
N PHE A 70 13.34 25.04 -26.86
CA PHE A 70 12.10 24.69 -26.21
C PHE A 70 11.63 25.72 -25.16
N LYS A 71 12.28 26.90 -25.09
CA LYS A 71 11.94 27.94 -24.09
C LYS A 71 10.45 28.29 -24.06
N ARG A 72 9.78 28.19 -25.20
CA ARG A 72 8.33 28.41 -25.33
C ARG A 72 7.50 27.48 -24.43
N LEU A 73 7.92 26.23 -24.23
CA LEU A 73 7.20 25.26 -23.40
C LEU A 73 7.16 25.63 -21.92
N PHE A 74 8.01 26.55 -21.49
CA PHE A 74 8.11 27.02 -20.10
C PHE A 74 7.42 28.38 -19.87
N SER A 75 6.82 28.96 -20.92
CA SER A 75 6.07 30.23 -20.82
C SER A 75 4.67 29.99 -20.28
N GLU A 76 4.31 30.75 -19.23
CA GLU A 76 2.96 30.73 -18.68
C GLU A 76 1.93 31.34 -19.65
N GLU A 77 2.29 32.43 -20.30
CA GLU A 77 1.41 33.15 -21.24
C GLU A 77 1.01 32.25 -22.41
N VAL A 78 1.98 31.57 -23.02
CA VAL A 78 1.72 30.64 -24.14
C VAL A 78 0.91 29.41 -23.71
N SER A 79 1.00 29.02 -22.45
CA SER A 79 0.23 27.89 -21.89
C SER A 79 -1.26 28.17 -21.74
N HIS A 80 -1.68 29.44 -21.77
CA HIS A 80 -3.07 29.87 -21.67
C HIS A 80 -3.79 29.72 -23.02
N ARG A 81 -4.03 28.50 -23.43
CA ARG A 81 -4.68 28.17 -24.70
C ARG A 81 -5.75 27.11 -24.50
N PHE A 82 -6.74 27.09 -25.39
CA PHE A 82 -7.70 26.00 -25.45
C PHE A 82 -7.01 24.75 -26.03
N PRO A 83 -7.10 23.56 -25.40
CA PRO A 83 -6.45 22.36 -25.87
C PRO A 83 -7.07 21.86 -27.18
N PRO A 84 -6.28 21.25 -28.09
CA PRO A 84 -6.78 20.66 -29.32
C PRO A 84 -7.68 19.45 -29.01
N LYS A 85 -8.59 19.10 -29.94
CA LYS A 85 -9.36 17.87 -29.89
C LYS A 85 -8.43 16.67 -30.02
N ARG A 86 -8.64 15.66 -29.18
CA ARG A 86 -7.78 14.49 -29.10
C ARG A 86 -8.60 13.21 -29.00
N PRO A 87 -8.02 12.03 -29.35
CA PRO A 87 -8.69 10.75 -29.14
C PRO A 87 -9.02 10.46 -27.65
N TRP A 88 -8.27 11.08 -26.73
CA TRP A 88 -8.42 10.95 -25.30
C TRP A 88 -9.35 11.98 -24.65
N ASP A 89 -10.19 12.69 -25.42
CA ASP A 89 -11.17 13.62 -24.85
C ASP A 89 -12.01 12.91 -23.79
N HIS A 90 -12.18 13.56 -22.64
CA HIS A 90 -12.73 12.96 -21.43
C HIS A 90 -14.22 12.68 -21.54
N ALA A 91 -14.59 11.42 -21.66
CA ALA A 91 -15.98 10.98 -21.63
C ALA A 91 -16.53 10.89 -20.20
N ILE A 92 -17.79 11.31 -20.02
CA ILE A 92 -18.53 11.17 -18.77
C ILE A 92 -19.71 10.23 -19.02
N ASP A 93 -19.49 8.94 -18.89
CA ASP A 93 -20.51 7.92 -19.10
C ASP A 93 -21.27 7.67 -17.79
N PHE A 94 -22.60 7.82 -17.82
CA PHE A 94 -23.44 7.58 -16.66
C PHE A 94 -23.93 6.14 -16.56
N LYS A 95 -24.15 5.70 -15.35
CA LYS A 95 -24.81 4.41 -15.05
C LYS A 95 -26.28 4.44 -15.51
N PRO A 96 -26.87 3.28 -15.86
CA PRO A 96 -28.25 3.21 -16.38
C PRO A 96 -29.34 3.86 -15.51
N ASN A 97 -29.13 3.90 -14.19
CA ASN A 97 -30.11 4.43 -13.23
C ASN A 97 -29.74 5.84 -12.72
N THR A 98 -29.05 6.62 -13.53
CA THR A 98 -28.74 8.01 -13.20
C THR A 98 -29.99 8.88 -13.26
N PRO A 99 -30.28 9.71 -12.26
CA PRO A 99 -31.41 10.65 -12.31
C PRO A 99 -31.23 11.65 -13.45
N ASP A 100 -32.33 12.02 -14.08
CA ASP A 100 -32.36 13.03 -15.19
C ASP A 100 -31.91 14.41 -14.69
N VAL A 101 -32.07 14.68 -13.39
CA VAL A 101 -31.73 15.96 -12.76
C VAL A 101 -30.87 15.70 -11.52
N ILE A 102 -29.71 16.34 -11.45
CA ILE A 102 -28.87 16.38 -10.25
C ILE A 102 -28.65 17.85 -9.91
N ASP A 103 -29.41 18.34 -8.95
CA ASP A 103 -29.28 19.72 -8.48
C ASP A 103 -28.64 19.75 -7.07
N CYS A 104 -27.53 20.48 -6.94
CA CYS A 104 -26.81 20.71 -5.71
C CYS A 104 -27.03 22.15 -5.20
N LYS A 105 -26.74 22.38 -3.93
CA LYS A 105 -26.90 23.70 -3.30
C LYS A 105 -25.83 24.69 -3.79
N VAL A 106 -26.21 25.96 -3.85
CA VAL A 106 -25.23 27.07 -3.93
C VAL A 106 -24.77 27.38 -2.51
N TYR A 107 -23.47 27.44 -2.31
CA TYR A 107 -22.90 27.80 -1.00
C TYR A 107 -22.78 29.31 -0.87
N PRO A 108 -23.14 29.90 0.30
CA PRO A 108 -22.86 31.30 0.58
C PRO A 108 -21.34 31.51 0.63
N MET A 109 -20.90 32.64 0.09
CA MET A 109 -19.50 33.03 0.02
C MET A 109 -19.24 34.30 0.81
N THR A 110 -18.04 34.44 1.34
CA THR A 110 -17.55 35.67 1.93
C THR A 110 -17.21 36.68 0.84
N GLN A 111 -17.09 37.96 1.19
CA GLN A 111 -16.74 39.00 0.22
C GLN A 111 -15.40 38.71 -0.49
N THR A 112 -14.42 38.17 0.22
CA THR A 112 -13.11 37.77 -0.37
C THR A 112 -13.27 36.62 -1.39
N GLU A 113 -14.12 35.63 -1.09
CA GLU A 113 -14.39 34.52 -1.99
C GLU A 113 -15.21 34.97 -3.21
N ASP A 114 -16.07 35.97 -3.06
CA ASP A 114 -16.83 36.55 -4.15
C ASP A 114 -15.94 37.23 -5.19
N VAL A 115 -14.98 38.03 -4.74
CA VAL A 115 -13.99 38.65 -5.63
C VAL A 115 -13.18 37.59 -6.35
N ALA A 116 -12.72 36.58 -5.63
CA ALA A 116 -11.97 35.46 -6.21
C ALA A 116 -12.80 34.64 -7.22
N LEU A 117 -14.13 34.52 -6.97
CA LEU A 117 -15.05 33.87 -7.91
C LEU A 117 -15.21 34.66 -9.21
N GLU A 118 -15.35 35.97 -9.13
CA GLU A 118 -15.45 36.83 -10.31
C GLU A 118 -14.19 36.76 -11.17
N GLU A 119 -13.03 36.83 -10.55
CA GLU A 119 -11.72 36.69 -11.21
C GLU A 119 -11.60 35.31 -11.87
N PHE A 120 -11.93 34.24 -11.14
CA PHE A 120 -11.91 32.87 -11.65
C PHE A 120 -12.80 32.70 -12.87
N ILE A 121 -14.08 33.14 -12.79
CA ILE A 121 -15.03 33.02 -13.90
C ILE A 121 -14.53 33.82 -15.10
N LYS A 122 -14.09 35.06 -14.91
CA LYS A 122 -13.58 35.93 -15.98
C LYS A 122 -12.38 35.27 -16.67
N GLU A 123 -11.43 34.74 -15.90
CA GLU A 123 -10.24 34.09 -16.43
C GLU A 123 -10.59 32.79 -17.18
N GLN A 124 -11.39 31.90 -16.58
CA GLN A 124 -11.70 30.60 -17.20
C GLN A 124 -12.61 30.78 -18.45
N HIS A 125 -13.52 31.72 -18.41
CA HIS A 125 -14.35 32.05 -19.57
C HIS A 125 -13.55 32.67 -20.73
N ALA A 126 -12.61 33.57 -20.43
CA ALA A 126 -11.71 34.15 -21.41
C ALA A 126 -10.80 33.10 -22.09
N LYS A 127 -10.38 32.06 -21.35
CA LYS A 127 -9.64 30.91 -21.88
C LYS A 127 -10.52 29.92 -22.68
N GLY A 128 -11.81 30.07 -22.64
CA GLY A 128 -12.77 29.13 -23.23
C GLY A 128 -12.93 27.83 -22.43
N TYR A 129 -12.42 27.77 -21.17
CA TYR A 129 -12.46 26.57 -20.32
C TYR A 129 -13.83 26.34 -19.68
N ILE A 130 -14.67 27.38 -19.61
CA ILE A 130 -16.05 27.28 -19.17
C ILE A 130 -16.95 28.11 -20.11
N ARG A 131 -18.21 27.70 -20.22
CA ARG A 131 -19.24 28.43 -20.94
C ARG A 131 -20.57 28.42 -20.17
N PRO A 132 -21.51 29.37 -20.43
CA PRO A 132 -22.85 29.33 -19.84
C PRO A 132 -23.57 28.03 -20.19
N SER A 133 -24.29 27.46 -19.22
CA SER A 133 -25.01 26.18 -19.38
C SER A 133 -26.50 26.29 -19.11
N LYS A 134 -27.25 25.34 -19.69
CA LYS A 134 -28.67 25.06 -19.40
C LYS A 134 -28.83 23.61 -18.91
N SER A 135 -27.78 22.99 -18.44
CA SER A 135 -27.77 21.60 -18.03
C SER A 135 -28.76 21.32 -16.89
N PRO A 136 -29.40 20.13 -16.88
CA PRO A 136 -30.13 19.64 -15.72
C PRO A 136 -29.24 19.20 -14.57
N TYR A 137 -27.92 19.11 -14.81
CA TYR A 137 -26.92 18.76 -13.81
C TYR A 137 -26.26 20.02 -13.28
N ALA A 138 -26.18 20.15 -11.95
CA ALA A 138 -25.64 21.35 -11.32
C ALA A 138 -24.88 20.99 -10.04
N SER A 139 -23.58 20.82 -10.16
CA SER A 139 -22.68 20.60 -9.03
C SER A 139 -22.46 21.89 -8.24
N SER A 140 -22.14 21.78 -6.95
CA SER A 140 -21.79 22.93 -6.12
C SER A 140 -20.38 23.44 -6.41
N PHE A 141 -20.19 24.75 -6.22
CA PHE A 141 -18.86 25.37 -6.30
C PHE A 141 -18.53 26.05 -4.98
N PHE A 142 -17.27 25.95 -4.54
CA PHE A 142 -16.78 26.63 -3.34
C PHE A 142 -15.25 26.80 -3.38
N PHE A 143 -14.74 27.58 -2.45
CA PHE A 143 -13.30 27.76 -2.30
C PHE A 143 -12.76 27.02 -1.07
N ILE A 144 -11.54 26.49 -1.21
CA ILE A 144 -10.75 25.98 -0.10
C ILE A 144 -9.57 26.92 0.11
N LYS A 145 -9.40 27.37 1.33
CA LYS A 145 -8.23 28.18 1.69
C LYS A 145 -7.01 27.28 1.76
N LYS A 146 -6.02 27.55 0.91
CA LYS A 146 -4.70 26.94 1.01
C LYS A 146 -3.99 27.47 2.25
N ARG A 147 -2.96 26.75 2.72
CA ARG A 147 -2.16 27.18 3.86
C ARG A 147 -1.37 28.48 3.59
N ASP A 148 -0.99 28.74 2.34
CA ASP A 148 -0.41 30.00 1.88
C ASP A 148 -1.42 31.17 1.85
N GLY A 149 -2.63 30.95 2.34
CA GLY A 149 -3.71 31.94 2.36
C GLY A 149 -4.47 32.09 1.05
N LYS A 150 -3.98 31.53 -0.07
CA LYS A 150 -4.65 31.60 -1.37
C LYS A 150 -5.90 30.73 -1.42
N LEU A 151 -6.91 31.19 -2.15
CA LEU A 151 -8.13 30.43 -2.39
C LEU A 151 -7.93 29.46 -3.56
N ARG A 152 -8.38 28.21 -3.38
CA ARG A 152 -8.41 27.20 -4.43
C ARG A 152 -9.86 26.94 -4.83
N PRO A 153 -10.24 27.19 -6.09
CA PRO A 153 -11.58 26.85 -6.57
C PRO A 153 -11.78 25.33 -6.62
N VAL A 154 -12.95 24.87 -6.21
CA VAL A 154 -13.32 23.44 -6.20
C VAL A 154 -14.76 23.29 -6.64
N GLN A 155 -14.98 22.39 -7.59
CA GLN A 155 -16.29 21.90 -7.99
C GLN A 155 -16.57 20.60 -7.25
N ASP A 156 -17.72 20.49 -6.60
CA ASP A 156 -18.11 19.28 -5.87
C ASP A 156 -18.81 18.29 -6.79
N TYR A 157 -18.02 17.49 -7.48
CA TYR A 157 -18.52 16.47 -8.39
C TYR A 157 -18.91 15.15 -7.72
N ARG A 158 -18.92 15.03 -6.39
CA ARG A 158 -19.21 13.75 -5.70
C ARG A 158 -20.54 13.13 -6.14
N ARG A 159 -21.60 13.92 -6.30
CA ARG A 159 -22.89 13.42 -6.77
C ARG A 159 -22.81 12.89 -8.20
N ILE A 160 -22.16 13.61 -9.10
CA ILE A 160 -21.91 13.19 -10.48
C ILE A 160 -21.04 11.94 -10.49
N ASN A 161 -19.95 11.91 -9.72
CA ASN A 161 -19.02 10.79 -9.62
C ASN A 161 -19.70 9.49 -9.17
N ASN A 162 -20.69 9.56 -8.27
CA ASN A 162 -21.45 8.40 -7.82
C ASN A 162 -22.26 7.74 -8.96
N HIS A 163 -22.64 8.52 -9.96
CA HIS A 163 -23.38 8.05 -11.13
C HIS A 163 -22.49 7.80 -12.34
N THR A 164 -21.23 8.21 -12.33
CA THR A 164 -20.28 7.98 -13.42
C THR A 164 -19.76 6.55 -13.41
N ILE A 165 -19.64 5.95 -14.58
CA ILE A 165 -18.98 4.65 -14.78
C ILE A 165 -17.48 4.88 -14.63
N CYS A 166 -16.83 4.11 -13.73
CA CYS A 166 -15.39 4.25 -13.49
C CYS A 166 -14.58 3.73 -14.67
N ASN A 167 -13.65 4.54 -15.14
CA ASN A 167 -12.64 4.14 -16.10
C ASN A 167 -11.61 3.22 -15.40
N GLN A 168 -11.40 2.03 -15.93
CA GLN A 168 -10.51 1.01 -15.36
C GLN A 168 -9.05 1.11 -15.85
N TYR A 169 -8.68 2.22 -16.50
CA TYR A 169 -7.30 2.41 -16.93
C TYR A 169 -6.35 2.35 -15.73
N PRO A 170 -5.33 1.46 -15.74
CA PRO A 170 -4.46 1.26 -14.59
C PRO A 170 -3.54 2.47 -14.40
N LEU A 171 -3.46 2.95 -13.16
CA LEU A 171 -2.42 3.90 -12.78
C LEU A 171 -1.14 3.12 -12.43
N PRO A 172 0.04 3.61 -12.83
CA PRO A 172 1.30 2.96 -12.50
C PRO A 172 1.50 2.85 -10.98
N LEU A 173 2.12 1.77 -10.53
CA LEU A 173 2.48 1.61 -9.13
C LEU A 173 3.68 2.50 -8.79
N ILE A 174 3.52 3.36 -7.81
CA ILE A 174 4.58 4.30 -7.38
C ILE A 174 5.88 3.57 -7.01
N SER A 175 5.77 2.39 -6.37
CA SER A 175 6.93 1.55 -6.04
C SER A 175 7.70 1.06 -7.26
N GLU A 176 7.01 0.73 -8.35
CA GLU A 176 7.63 0.31 -9.62
C GLU A 176 8.33 1.49 -10.30
N LEU A 177 7.66 2.65 -10.36
CA LEU A 177 8.26 3.87 -10.93
C LEU A 177 9.56 4.25 -10.20
N ILE A 178 9.55 4.20 -8.87
CA ILE A 178 10.73 4.47 -8.05
C ILE A 178 11.82 3.42 -8.31
N ALA A 179 11.45 2.14 -8.41
CA ALA A 179 12.40 1.06 -8.69
C ALA A 179 13.05 1.22 -10.07
N ASN A 180 12.27 1.57 -11.09
CA ASN A 180 12.76 1.78 -12.45
C ASN A 180 13.76 2.96 -12.58
N LEU A 181 13.59 4.00 -11.77
CA LEU A 181 14.49 5.16 -11.72
C LEU A 181 15.72 4.90 -10.83
N SER A 182 15.69 3.82 -10.04
CA SER A 182 16.79 3.51 -9.13
C SER A 182 18.05 3.10 -9.90
N GLY A 183 19.23 3.41 -9.33
CA GLY A 183 20.52 3.09 -9.96
C GLY A 183 21.03 4.12 -10.94
N ALA A 184 20.21 5.07 -11.37
CA ALA A 184 20.66 6.16 -12.23
C ALA A 184 21.56 7.16 -11.48
N HIS A 185 22.31 7.93 -12.27
CA HIS A 185 23.26 8.92 -11.76
C HIS A 185 22.87 10.34 -12.11
N ILE A 186 22.11 10.52 -13.18
CA ILE A 186 21.67 11.80 -13.71
C ILE A 186 20.15 11.77 -13.78
N PHE A 187 19.53 12.81 -13.25
CA PHE A 187 18.09 12.91 -13.17
C PHE A 187 17.60 14.25 -13.71
N SER A 188 16.48 14.23 -14.42
CA SER A 188 15.68 15.42 -14.71
C SER A 188 14.23 15.18 -14.34
N LYS A 189 13.55 16.24 -13.89
CA LYS A 189 12.12 16.21 -13.55
C LYS A 189 11.41 17.35 -14.24
N LEU A 190 10.26 17.06 -14.84
CA LEU A 190 9.38 18.04 -15.46
C LEU A 190 7.97 17.95 -14.83
N ASP A 191 7.35 19.11 -14.53
CA ASP A 191 5.98 19.21 -13.98
C ASP A 191 5.09 19.85 -15.07
N VAL A 192 4.12 19.11 -15.58
CA VAL A 192 3.20 19.57 -16.63
C VAL A 192 2.28 20.65 -16.08
N ARG A 193 2.27 21.81 -16.71
CA ARG A 193 1.43 22.95 -16.33
C ARG A 193 -0.03 22.65 -16.69
N TRP A 194 -0.95 22.97 -15.78
CA TRP A 194 -2.40 22.82 -15.97
C TRP A 194 -2.86 21.37 -16.24
N GLY A 195 -2.09 20.36 -15.89
CA GLY A 195 -2.35 18.92 -16.02
C GLY A 195 -3.68 18.58 -16.70
N TYR A 196 -4.74 18.46 -15.92
CA TYR A 196 -6.07 18.07 -16.41
C TYR A 196 -6.67 19.03 -17.45
N ASN A 197 -6.43 20.35 -17.35
CA ASN A 197 -6.97 21.31 -18.33
C ASN A 197 -6.36 21.14 -19.74
N ASN A 198 -5.31 20.31 -19.92
CA ASN A 198 -4.79 19.97 -21.25
C ASN A 198 -5.67 18.94 -22.01
N VAL A 199 -6.71 18.42 -21.38
CA VAL A 199 -7.65 17.46 -21.98
C VAL A 199 -9.05 18.09 -22.01
N ARG A 200 -9.69 18.01 -23.17
CA ARG A 200 -11.07 18.47 -23.34
C ARG A 200 -12.05 17.47 -22.73
N ILE A 201 -13.19 17.95 -22.29
CA ILE A 201 -14.35 17.08 -22.12
C ILE A 201 -14.85 16.69 -23.51
N LYS A 202 -15.23 15.42 -23.66
CA LYS A 202 -15.78 14.91 -24.91
C LYS A 202 -17.00 15.74 -25.34
N GLU A 203 -17.03 16.09 -26.59
CA GLU A 203 -18.12 16.88 -27.17
C GLU A 203 -19.49 16.21 -26.93
N GLY A 204 -20.40 16.95 -26.32
CA GLY A 204 -21.69 16.45 -25.88
C GLY A 204 -21.78 16.01 -24.44
N ASP A 205 -20.66 15.84 -23.75
CA ASP A 205 -20.58 15.44 -22.32
C ASP A 205 -20.38 16.62 -21.35
N GLU A 206 -20.10 17.83 -21.88
CA GLU A 206 -19.74 18.99 -21.07
C GLU A 206 -20.84 19.37 -20.07
N HIS A 207 -22.12 19.26 -20.52
CA HIS A 207 -23.27 19.54 -19.69
C HIS A 207 -23.35 18.65 -18.43
N LYS A 208 -22.79 17.43 -18.48
CA LYS A 208 -22.77 16.49 -17.34
C LYS A 208 -21.91 16.98 -16.19
N ALA A 209 -20.88 17.77 -16.48
CA ALA A 209 -19.98 18.36 -15.49
C ALA A 209 -20.36 19.81 -15.11
N ALA A 210 -21.58 20.25 -15.39
CA ALA A 210 -21.99 21.59 -15.08
C ALA A 210 -21.97 21.88 -13.56
N PHE A 211 -21.58 23.10 -13.22
CA PHE A 211 -21.55 23.61 -11.86
C PHE A 211 -22.21 24.97 -11.74
N LYS A 212 -22.82 25.22 -10.60
CA LYS A 212 -23.50 26.47 -10.36
C LYS A 212 -22.82 27.35 -9.33
N THR A 213 -22.83 28.63 -9.65
CA THR A 213 -22.39 29.70 -8.79
C THR A 213 -23.56 30.61 -8.46
N LYS A 214 -23.39 31.58 -7.60
CA LYS A 214 -24.42 32.60 -7.34
C LYS A 214 -24.80 33.43 -8.58
N TYR A 215 -23.92 33.48 -9.61
CA TYR A 215 -24.18 34.28 -10.82
C TYR A 215 -24.94 33.52 -11.87
N ARG A 216 -24.56 32.27 -12.16
CA ARG A 216 -25.23 31.39 -13.14
C ARG A 216 -24.70 29.96 -13.11
N LEU A 217 -25.30 29.14 -13.99
CA LEU A 217 -24.82 27.80 -14.29
C LEU A 217 -23.74 27.83 -15.38
N TRP A 218 -22.65 27.11 -15.17
CA TRP A 218 -21.50 27.00 -16.06
C TRP A 218 -21.24 25.54 -16.38
N GLU A 219 -20.77 25.26 -17.57
CA GLU A 219 -20.28 23.94 -17.95
C GLU A 219 -18.81 24.03 -18.38
N PRO A 220 -17.97 23.11 -17.94
CA PRO A 220 -16.55 23.08 -18.32
C PRO A 220 -16.41 22.43 -19.69
N THR A 221 -15.49 22.94 -20.49
CA THR A 221 -15.10 22.40 -21.80
C THR A 221 -13.80 21.60 -21.74
N VAL A 222 -13.10 21.69 -20.62
CA VAL A 222 -11.88 20.95 -20.30
C VAL A 222 -12.05 20.21 -18.97
N MET A 223 -11.24 19.20 -18.73
CA MET A 223 -11.25 18.50 -17.43
C MET A 223 -10.87 19.45 -16.30
N PHE A 224 -11.65 19.39 -15.21
CA PHE A 224 -11.32 20.01 -13.95
C PHE A 224 -10.94 18.96 -12.90
N PHE A 225 -10.38 19.42 -11.80
CA PHE A 225 -10.14 18.57 -10.63
C PHE A 225 -11.44 18.00 -10.09
N SER A 226 -11.35 16.87 -9.38
CA SER A 226 -12.47 16.21 -8.70
C SER A 226 -13.42 15.39 -9.58
N LEU A 227 -13.30 15.33 -10.90
CA LEU A 227 -13.98 14.32 -11.73
C LEU A 227 -13.31 12.96 -11.54
N THR A 228 -14.12 11.90 -11.35
CA THR A 228 -13.60 10.58 -10.92
C THR A 228 -12.64 9.94 -11.93
N ASN A 229 -12.87 10.15 -13.23
CA ASN A 229 -12.08 9.53 -14.31
C ASN A 229 -10.92 10.41 -14.82
N SER A 230 -10.76 11.64 -14.31
CA SER A 230 -9.70 12.56 -14.78
C SER A 230 -8.29 11.99 -14.64
N PRO A 231 -7.92 11.34 -13.52
CA PRO A 231 -6.61 10.71 -13.39
C PRO A 231 -6.34 9.64 -14.46
N ALA A 232 -7.30 8.73 -14.66
CA ALA A 232 -7.19 7.65 -15.62
C ALA A 232 -7.08 8.15 -17.07
N THR A 233 -7.90 9.12 -17.45
CA THR A 233 -7.88 9.73 -18.79
C THR A 233 -6.56 10.45 -19.04
N PHE A 234 -6.07 11.24 -18.07
CA PHE A 234 -4.83 11.98 -18.21
C PHE A 234 -3.62 11.05 -18.29
N GLN A 235 -3.57 10.01 -17.43
CA GLN A 235 -2.50 9.01 -17.47
C GLN A 235 -2.47 8.28 -18.81
N ALA A 236 -3.62 7.84 -19.32
CA ALA A 236 -3.74 7.19 -20.63
C ALA A 236 -3.17 8.06 -21.76
N MET A 237 -3.53 9.36 -21.77
CA MET A 237 -2.95 10.31 -22.72
C MET A 237 -1.42 10.40 -22.60
N MET A 238 -0.91 10.55 -21.38
CA MET A 238 0.54 10.66 -21.15
C MET A 238 1.29 9.39 -21.56
N ASP A 239 0.68 8.22 -21.31
CA ASP A 239 1.29 6.95 -21.70
C ASP A 239 1.35 6.78 -23.22
N ASP A 240 0.30 7.14 -23.93
CA ASP A 240 0.25 7.00 -25.39
C ASP A 240 1.21 7.95 -26.10
N ILE A 241 1.21 9.25 -25.74
CA ILE A 241 2.06 10.24 -26.43
C ILE A 241 3.55 10.03 -26.17
N TYR A 242 3.94 9.53 -24.99
CA TYR A 242 5.33 9.31 -24.63
C TYR A 242 5.82 7.89 -24.90
N ARG A 243 4.96 6.94 -25.26
CA ARG A 243 5.33 5.54 -25.50
C ARG A 243 6.51 5.36 -26.45
N PRO A 244 6.56 6.00 -27.64
CA PRO A 244 7.67 5.80 -28.58
C PRO A 244 9.02 6.25 -27.99
N VAL A 245 9.03 7.34 -27.23
CA VAL A 245 10.24 7.87 -26.61
C VAL A 245 10.69 7.00 -25.43
N VAL A 246 9.75 6.52 -24.62
CA VAL A 246 10.04 5.59 -23.53
C VAL A 246 10.68 4.31 -24.05
N GLU A 247 10.11 3.69 -25.08
CA GLU A 247 10.62 2.46 -25.68
C GLU A 247 12.01 2.65 -26.31
N LYS A 248 12.21 3.76 -27.03
CA LYS A 248 13.51 4.13 -27.65
C LYS A 248 14.62 4.19 -26.59
N TRP A 249 14.37 4.89 -25.49
CA TRP A 249 15.41 5.18 -24.50
C TRP A 249 15.59 4.06 -23.46
N ALA A 250 14.57 3.24 -23.22
CA ALA A 250 14.70 2.06 -22.36
C ALA A 250 15.81 1.11 -22.85
N GLN A 251 15.97 0.96 -24.15
CA GLN A 251 17.02 0.12 -24.77
C GLN A 251 18.44 0.70 -24.61
N ARG A 252 18.56 2.01 -24.31
CA ARG A 252 19.82 2.73 -24.13
C ARG A 252 20.18 3.00 -22.67
N GLY A 253 19.48 2.36 -21.71
CA GLY A 253 19.77 2.55 -20.29
C GLY A 253 19.24 3.86 -19.69
N THR A 254 18.40 4.61 -20.42
CA THR A 254 17.68 5.77 -19.88
C THR A 254 16.23 5.41 -19.60
N ARG A 255 15.74 5.71 -18.42
CA ARG A 255 14.36 5.47 -17.98
C ARG A 255 13.57 6.78 -17.97
N ILE A 256 12.37 6.74 -18.53
CA ILE A 256 11.44 7.87 -18.57
C ILE A 256 10.13 7.39 -17.93
N GLU A 257 9.87 7.87 -16.73
CA GLU A 257 8.70 7.48 -15.95
C GLU A 257 7.72 8.66 -15.82
N LYS A 258 6.44 8.34 -15.92
CA LYS A 258 5.36 9.31 -15.90
C LYS A 258 4.33 8.93 -14.85
N TYR A 259 4.02 9.87 -14.00
CA TYR A 259 2.92 9.73 -13.07
C TYR A 259 2.08 11.02 -13.08
N MET A 260 0.93 10.96 -13.75
CA MET A 260 0.10 12.15 -13.97
C MET A 260 0.91 13.30 -14.62
N ASP A 261 1.02 14.43 -13.93
CA ASP A 261 1.71 15.65 -14.36
C ASP A 261 3.23 15.64 -14.09
N ASP A 262 3.75 14.66 -13.37
CA ASP A 262 5.17 14.52 -13.07
C ASP A 262 5.86 13.55 -14.07
N ILE A 263 6.86 14.05 -14.82
CA ILE A 263 7.72 13.24 -15.69
C ILE A 263 9.13 13.22 -15.10
N ALA A 264 9.70 12.03 -14.89
CA ALA A 264 11.07 11.86 -14.45
C ALA A 264 11.90 11.14 -15.53
N ILE A 265 13.08 11.66 -15.81
CA ILE A 265 14.08 11.08 -16.71
C ILE A 265 15.29 10.71 -15.86
N ALA A 266 15.75 9.48 -15.95
CA ALA A 266 16.87 8.96 -15.18
C ALA A 266 17.80 8.15 -16.06
N THR A 267 19.10 8.50 -16.03
CA THR A 267 20.12 7.89 -16.89
C THR A 267 21.25 7.32 -16.04
N SER A 268 21.64 6.08 -16.33
CA SER A 268 22.77 5.40 -15.71
C SER A 268 24.04 5.41 -16.56
N THR A 269 23.96 5.82 -17.82
CA THR A 269 25.07 5.80 -18.79
C THR A 269 25.87 7.10 -18.75
N ASN A 270 25.49 8.10 -19.53
CA ASN A 270 26.24 9.34 -19.68
C ASN A 270 25.31 10.56 -19.85
N ASP A 271 25.91 11.76 -19.77
CA ASP A 271 25.16 13.02 -19.85
C ASP A 271 24.64 13.30 -21.27
N ALA A 272 25.32 12.79 -22.32
CA ALA A 272 24.88 12.95 -23.71
C ALA A 272 23.54 12.22 -23.94
N ASP A 273 23.44 10.96 -23.55
CA ASP A 273 22.19 10.19 -23.64
C ASP A 273 21.06 10.86 -22.85
N HIS A 274 21.37 11.38 -21.65
CA HIS A 274 20.40 12.11 -20.83
C HIS A 274 19.91 13.38 -21.54
N THR A 275 20.81 14.13 -22.15
CA THR A 275 20.52 15.35 -22.91
C THR A 275 19.62 15.05 -24.10
N GLU A 276 19.94 14.03 -24.89
CA GLU A 276 19.15 13.63 -26.06
C GLU A 276 17.77 13.11 -25.64
N ALA A 277 17.70 12.28 -24.59
CA ALA A 277 16.41 11.78 -24.05
C ALA A 277 15.49 12.92 -23.61
N LEU A 278 16.06 13.90 -22.91
CA LEU A 278 15.29 15.06 -22.48
C LEU A 278 14.84 15.93 -23.67
N MET A 279 15.69 16.07 -24.72
CA MET A 279 15.29 16.75 -25.97
C MET A 279 14.10 16.04 -26.63
N ASP A 280 14.12 14.70 -26.71
CA ASP A 280 13.02 13.93 -27.28
C ASP A 280 11.73 14.11 -26.45
N VAL A 281 11.83 14.09 -25.12
CA VAL A 281 10.69 14.34 -24.22
C VAL A 281 10.12 15.74 -24.42
N LEU A 282 10.96 16.74 -24.56
CA LEU A 282 10.54 18.13 -24.83
C LEU A 282 9.93 18.27 -26.22
N GLN A 283 10.45 17.55 -27.24
CA GLN A 283 9.87 17.55 -28.58
C GLN A 283 8.45 16.95 -28.58
N VAL A 284 8.24 15.81 -27.91
CA VAL A 284 6.90 15.24 -27.75
C VAL A 284 5.96 16.22 -27.04
N ALA A 285 6.44 16.94 -26.02
CA ALA A 285 5.64 17.97 -25.36
C ALA A 285 5.26 19.12 -26.32
N GLU A 286 6.19 19.56 -27.17
CA GLU A 286 5.94 20.61 -28.18
C GLU A 286 4.91 20.16 -29.20
N ASP A 287 5.08 18.97 -29.78
CA ASP A 287 4.18 18.38 -30.78
C ASP A 287 2.77 18.19 -30.22
N ASN A 288 2.68 17.90 -28.93
CA ASN A 288 1.41 17.74 -28.23
C ASN A 288 0.97 19.00 -27.47
N ASN A 289 1.65 20.11 -27.64
CA ASN A 289 1.32 21.35 -26.96
C ASN A 289 1.17 21.17 -25.43
N LEU A 290 2.08 20.49 -24.76
CA LEU A 290 2.18 20.42 -23.32
C LEU A 290 3.18 21.47 -22.82
N TYR A 291 2.90 22.07 -21.69
CA TYR A 291 3.72 23.13 -21.12
C TYR A 291 4.16 22.75 -19.71
N PHE A 292 5.29 23.28 -19.26
CA PHE A 292 5.89 22.95 -17.97
C PHE A 292 5.96 24.15 -17.05
N LYS A 293 6.01 23.89 -15.74
CA LYS A 293 6.27 24.90 -14.71
C LYS A 293 7.76 24.97 -14.45
N PRO A 294 8.49 25.99 -14.93
CA PRO A 294 9.94 26.06 -14.77
C PRO A 294 10.39 25.99 -13.33
N GLU A 295 9.61 26.59 -12.41
CA GLU A 295 9.91 26.61 -10.96
C GLU A 295 9.84 25.22 -10.30
N LYS A 296 9.29 24.22 -10.97
CA LYS A 296 9.19 22.84 -10.52
C LYS A 296 10.00 21.86 -11.36
N CYS A 297 10.62 22.34 -12.43
CA CYS A 297 11.50 21.53 -13.26
C CYS A 297 12.90 21.47 -12.68
N VAL A 298 13.54 20.33 -12.83
CA VAL A 298 14.92 20.09 -12.43
C VAL A 298 15.64 19.46 -13.62
N PHE A 299 16.84 19.94 -13.95
CA PHE A 299 17.62 19.49 -15.07
C PHE A 299 18.97 18.98 -14.62
N HIS A 300 19.43 17.83 -15.16
CA HIS A 300 20.77 17.28 -14.96
C HIS A 300 21.23 17.25 -13.50
N ALA A 301 20.36 16.87 -12.59
CA ALA A 301 20.68 16.80 -11.18
C ALA A 301 21.19 15.41 -10.80
N SER A 302 22.09 15.36 -9.82
CA SER A 302 22.50 14.11 -9.15
C SER A 302 21.45 13.59 -8.19
N ARG A 303 20.41 14.41 -7.91
CA ARG A 303 19.36 14.13 -6.93
C ARG A 303 18.08 14.83 -7.34
N ILE A 304 16.93 14.11 -7.23
CA ILE A 304 15.59 14.67 -7.42
C ILE A 304 14.62 14.26 -6.32
N ASP A 305 13.63 15.11 -6.04
CA ASP A 305 12.42 14.76 -5.31
C ASP A 305 11.38 14.25 -6.31
N TYR A 306 10.99 12.98 -6.22
CA TYR A 306 10.01 12.35 -7.08
C TYR A 306 9.02 11.51 -6.29
N LEU A 307 7.73 11.78 -6.46
CA LEU A 307 6.62 11.09 -5.81
C LEU A 307 6.80 10.92 -4.28
N GLY A 308 7.47 11.87 -3.63
CA GLY A 308 7.61 11.91 -2.18
C GLY A 308 8.79 11.16 -1.60
N VAL A 309 9.73 10.73 -2.43
CA VAL A 309 11.04 10.25 -2.01
C VAL A 309 12.13 11.04 -2.70
N ILE A 310 13.33 11.02 -2.14
CA ILE A 310 14.51 11.59 -2.76
C ILE A 310 15.27 10.44 -3.42
N LEU A 311 15.45 10.55 -4.74
CA LEU A 311 16.28 9.67 -5.54
C LEU A 311 17.66 10.32 -5.72
N GLU A 312 18.69 9.59 -5.38
CA GLU A 312 20.09 9.98 -5.50
C GLU A 312 20.89 8.76 -5.96
N LYS A 313 22.08 8.95 -6.52
CA LYS A 313 22.90 7.85 -7.05
C LYS A 313 22.93 6.63 -6.14
N GLY A 314 22.26 5.57 -6.57
CA GLY A 314 22.21 4.29 -5.84
C GLY A 314 21.52 4.33 -4.47
N MET A 315 20.77 5.39 -4.15
CA MET A 315 20.12 5.58 -2.85
C MET A 315 18.70 6.12 -2.99
N ILE A 316 17.83 5.65 -2.10
CA ILE A 316 16.47 6.15 -1.95
C ILE A 316 16.33 6.64 -0.50
N ARG A 317 15.90 7.88 -0.33
CA ARG A 317 15.71 8.51 0.99
C ARG A 317 14.28 9.03 1.13
N MET A 318 13.84 9.12 2.35
CA MET A 318 12.62 9.85 2.66
C MET A 318 12.85 11.37 2.53
N ASP A 319 11.82 12.08 2.10
CA ASP A 319 11.86 13.55 2.04
C ASP A 319 11.98 14.13 3.46
N PRO A 320 13.03 14.95 3.75
CA PRO A 320 13.21 15.58 5.06
C PRO A 320 12.02 16.43 5.51
N VAL A 321 11.35 17.11 4.57
CA VAL A 321 10.17 17.92 4.86
C VAL A 321 9.03 17.05 5.41
N LYS A 322 8.86 15.87 4.86
CA LYS A 322 7.86 14.91 5.33
C LYS A 322 8.25 14.23 6.63
N ILE A 323 9.55 13.99 6.85
CA ILE A 323 10.07 13.51 8.13
C ILE A 323 9.74 14.52 9.25
N GLU A 324 9.97 15.79 9.03
CA GLU A 324 9.65 16.83 10.01
C GLU A 324 8.14 16.93 10.25
N GLY A 325 7.33 16.77 9.20
CA GLY A 325 5.87 16.72 9.31
C GLY A 325 5.36 15.59 10.21
N ILE A 326 5.98 14.40 10.15
CA ILE A 326 5.57 13.28 11.01
C ILE A 326 6.06 13.44 12.45
N LYS A 327 7.25 14.00 12.65
CA LYS A 327 7.79 14.31 13.96
C LYS A 327 6.84 15.21 14.75
N ASN A 328 6.30 16.22 14.09
CA ASN A 328 5.39 17.21 14.66
C ASN A 328 3.90 16.82 14.55
N TRP A 329 3.58 15.59 14.16
CA TRP A 329 2.20 15.12 14.00
C TRP A 329 1.46 15.14 15.34
N PRO A 330 0.27 15.78 15.42
CA PRO A 330 -0.48 15.87 16.67
C PRO A 330 -1.02 14.50 17.12
N THR A 331 -1.26 14.36 18.41
CA THR A 331 -1.92 13.17 18.97
C THR A 331 -3.33 13.04 18.40
N PRO A 332 -3.71 11.88 17.86
CA PRO A 332 -5.04 11.61 17.33
C PRO A 332 -6.14 11.80 18.38
N THR A 333 -7.23 12.44 17.99
CA THR A 333 -8.42 12.66 18.84
C THR A 333 -9.62 11.82 18.39
N LYS A 334 -9.57 11.23 17.21
CA LYS A 334 -10.62 10.41 16.59
C LYS A 334 -10.02 9.38 15.64
N VAL A 335 -10.81 8.36 15.32
CA VAL A 335 -10.41 7.26 14.39
C VAL A 335 -9.86 7.77 13.06
N LYS A 336 -10.44 8.85 12.53
CA LYS A 336 -9.99 9.46 11.27
C LYS A 336 -8.54 9.96 11.35
N ASP A 337 -8.14 10.55 12.47
CA ASP A 337 -6.78 11.06 12.64
C ASP A 337 -5.77 9.91 12.64
N ILE A 338 -6.17 8.72 13.16
CA ILE A 338 -5.37 7.50 13.07
C ILE A 338 -5.24 7.05 11.60
N HIS A 339 -6.33 7.04 10.83
CA HIS A 339 -6.26 6.68 9.43
C HIS A 339 -5.32 7.60 8.65
N SER A 340 -5.37 8.91 8.90
CA SER A 340 -4.47 9.87 8.27
C SER A 340 -3.00 9.64 8.65
N PHE A 341 -2.72 9.40 9.94
CA PHE A 341 -1.37 9.11 10.43
C PHE A 341 -0.81 7.79 9.85
N LEU A 342 -1.60 6.72 9.94
CA LEU A 342 -1.20 5.42 9.40
C LEU A 342 -1.10 5.43 7.87
N GLY A 343 -1.97 6.14 7.17
CA GLY A 343 -1.91 6.33 5.71
C GLY A 343 -0.59 6.98 5.29
N PHE A 344 -0.17 8.02 6.01
CA PHE A 344 1.13 8.66 5.81
C PHE A 344 2.29 7.68 6.09
N CYS A 345 2.29 7.03 7.24
CA CYS A 345 3.34 6.07 7.60
C CYS A 345 3.40 4.88 6.65
N ASN A 346 2.26 4.41 6.13
CA ASN A 346 2.19 3.28 5.21
C ASN A 346 2.86 3.56 3.86
N PHE A 347 2.88 4.81 3.40
CA PHE A 347 3.64 5.20 2.21
C PHE A 347 5.15 4.95 2.40
N TYR A 348 5.66 5.18 3.61
CA TYR A 348 7.08 4.97 3.95
C TYR A 348 7.36 3.60 4.60
N ARG A 349 6.40 2.70 4.56
CA ARG A 349 6.54 1.36 5.13
C ARG A 349 7.80 0.59 4.69
N PRO A 350 8.25 0.66 3.42
CA PRO A 350 9.49 0.01 3.00
C PRO A 350 10.76 0.49 3.75
N PHE A 351 10.71 1.68 4.37
CA PHE A 351 11.81 2.24 5.16
C PHE A 351 11.70 1.91 6.66
N ILE A 352 10.56 1.38 7.11
CA ILE A 352 10.24 1.24 8.54
C ILE A 352 10.27 -0.22 8.95
N PRO A 353 11.32 -0.67 9.64
CA PRO A 353 11.33 -2.03 10.19
C PRO A 353 10.22 -2.19 11.23
N ASN A 354 9.56 -3.35 11.25
CA ASN A 354 8.47 -3.68 12.18
C ASN A 354 7.21 -2.80 12.09
N PHE A 355 6.94 -2.19 10.94
CA PHE A 355 5.80 -1.30 10.76
C PHE A 355 4.47 -1.92 11.21
N SER A 356 4.16 -3.13 10.75
CA SER A 356 2.88 -3.80 11.05
C SER A 356 2.68 -4.05 12.55
N HIS A 357 3.76 -4.31 13.24
CA HIS A 357 3.81 -4.52 14.66
C HIS A 357 3.50 -3.23 15.42
N ASP A 358 4.25 -2.15 15.13
CA ASP A 358 4.06 -0.86 15.81
C ASP A 358 2.72 -0.21 15.47
N ALA A 359 2.21 -0.42 14.26
CA ALA A 359 0.89 0.07 13.85
C ALA A 359 -0.29 -0.69 14.49
N LYS A 360 -0.09 -1.90 15.05
CA LYS A 360 -1.18 -2.76 15.55
C LYS A 360 -2.07 -2.13 16.63
N PRO A 361 -1.54 -1.46 17.69
CA PRO A 361 -2.38 -0.80 18.69
C PRO A 361 -3.27 0.30 18.09
N LEU A 362 -2.76 1.01 17.07
CA LEU A 362 -3.49 2.05 16.36
C LEU A 362 -4.54 1.44 15.41
N ASN A 363 -4.16 0.40 14.65
CA ASN A 363 -5.09 -0.34 13.80
C ASN A 363 -6.23 -1.00 14.59
N LYS A 364 -6.03 -1.36 15.85
CA LYS A 364 -7.10 -1.90 16.69
C LYS A 364 -8.23 -0.88 16.90
N LEU A 365 -7.88 0.41 17.08
CA LEU A 365 -8.86 1.48 17.28
C LEU A 365 -9.63 1.85 16.00
N THR A 366 -9.20 1.41 14.81
CA THR A 366 -9.91 1.68 13.55
C THR A 366 -11.03 0.67 13.25
N LYS A 367 -11.16 -0.38 14.05
CA LYS A 367 -12.22 -1.40 13.87
C LYS A 367 -13.58 -0.87 14.32
N LYS A 368 -14.65 -1.24 13.60
CA LYS A 368 -16.02 -0.75 13.84
C LYS A 368 -16.54 -0.98 15.26
N ASP A 369 -16.17 -2.12 15.86
CA ASP A 369 -16.73 -2.57 17.14
C ASP A 369 -15.82 -2.23 18.34
N VAL A 370 -14.81 -1.39 18.14
CA VAL A 370 -13.88 -0.98 19.20
C VAL A 370 -14.16 0.46 19.60
N PRO A 371 -14.56 0.70 20.87
CA PRO A 371 -14.77 2.06 21.34
C PRO A 371 -13.46 2.86 21.30
N TRP A 372 -13.56 4.16 21.02
CA TRP A 372 -12.43 5.07 21.03
C TRP A 372 -11.84 5.19 22.44
N GLN A 373 -10.62 4.71 22.61
CA GLN A 373 -9.87 4.83 23.85
C GLN A 373 -8.38 5.04 23.54
N TRP A 374 -7.93 6.28 23.65
CA TRP A 374 -6.51 6.63 23.53
C TRP A 374 -5.82 6.48 24.88
N GLY A 375 -4.83 5.62 24.97
CA GLY A 375 -4.07 5.34 26.20
C GLY A 375 -2.57 5.25 25.93
N SER A 376 -1.79 4.88 26.95
CA SER A 376 -0.32 4.79 26.89
C SER A 376 0.16 3.88 25.75
N ARG A 377 -0.50 2.73 25.54
CA ARG A 377 -0.15 1.79 24.47
C ARG A 377 -0.25 2.40 23.07
N GLN A 378 -1.28 3.21 22.83
CA GLN A 378 -1.48 3.88 21.55
C GLN A 378 -0.46 5.02 21.37
N GLN A 379 -0.23 5.78 22.43
CA GLN A 379 0.77 6.85 22.41
C GLN A 379 2.17 6.29 22.15
N GLU A 380 2.59 5.26 22.86
CA GLU A 380 3.88 4.60 22.64
C GLU A 380 4.03 4.03 21.23
N ALA A 381 2.95 3.43 20.67
CA ALA A 381 2.94 2.93 19.30
C ALA A 381 3.16 4.06 18.29
N MET A 382 2.49 5.21 18.51
CA MET A 382 2.68 6.39 17.68
C MET A 382 4.08 6.95 17.80
N ASP A 383 4.62 7.05 19.00
CA ASP A 383 5.96 7.61 19.25
C ASP A 383 7.05 6.69 18.68
N ARG A 384 6.88 5.36 18.76
CA ARG A 384 7.77 4.39 18.11
C ARG A 384 7.76 4.56 16.58
N LEU A 385 6.59 4.70 15.96
CA LEU A 385 6.49 4.94 14.52
C LEU A 385 7.14 6.26 14.13
N LYS A 386 6.89 7.34 14.88
CA LYS A 386 7.57 8.63 14.67
C LYS A 386 9.08 8.50 14.76
N SER A 387 9.59 7.85 15.80
CA SER A 387 11.02 7.62 15.99
C SER A 387 11.63 6.84 14.83
N LYS A 388 10.97 5.74 14.41
CA LYS A 388 11.44 4.91 13.29
C LYS A 388 11.44 5.64 11.95
N VAL A 389 10.45 6.48 11.69
CA VAL A 389 10.43 7.32 10.49
C VAL A 389 11.55 8.35 10.52
N THR A 390 11.78 9.00 11.67
CA THR A 390 12.84 10.01 11.79
C THR A 390 14.25 9.45 11.74
N SER A 391 14.43 8.19 12.16
CA SER A 391 15.70 7.44 12.12
C SER A 391 15.77 6.46 10.94
N ALA A 392 14.84 6.55 9.98
CA ALA A 392 14.76 5.60 8.88
C ALA A 392 16.10 5.45 8.14
N PRO A 393 16.52 4.22 7.85
CA PRO A 393 17.76 3.98 7.15
C PRO A 393 17.68 4.49 5.71
N VAL A 394 18.82 4.86 5.16
CA VAL A 394 18.95 5.08 3.72
C VAL A 394 18.89 3.71 3.05
N LEU A 395 17.87 3.49 2.22
CA LEU A 395 17.77 2.28 1.41
C LEU A 395 18.70 2.40 0.19
N ARG A 396 19.26 1.27 -0.20
CA ARG A 396 20.01 1.21 -1.46
C ARG A 396 19.06 0.87 -2.60
N SER A 397 19.34 1.42 -3.75
CA SER A 397 18.63 1.08 -4.97
C SER A 397 18.92 -0.37 -5.37
N PRO A 398 17.90 -1.15 -5.81
CA PRO A 398 18.13 -2.49 -6.35
C PRO A 398 18.91 -2.40 -7.67
N GLU A 399 19.88 -3.29 -7.87
CA GLU A 399 20.58 -3.53 -9.13
C GLU A 399 20.06 -4.86 -9.67
N LEU A 400 19.23 -4.80 -10.73
CA LEU A 400 18.49 -5.98 -11.22
C LEU A 400 19.40 -7.06 -11.84
N ASP A 401 20.62 -6.70 -12.19
CA ASP A 401 21.67 -7.59 -12.72
C ASP A 401 22.51 -8.27 -11.65
N LYS A 402 22.28 -7.97 -10.38
CA LYS A 402 23.01 -8.55 -9.24
C LYS A 402 22.10 -9.45 -8.38
N GLN A 403 22.75 -10.37 -7.67
CA GLN A 403 22.07 -11.32 -6.78
C GLN A 403 21.33 -10.63 -5.63
N PHE A 404 20.11 -11.07 -5.37
CA PHE A 404 19.30 -10.68 -4.21
C PHE A 404 19.38 -11.70 -3.08
N GLU A 405 19.34 -11.21 -1.86
CA GLU A 405 19.19 -12.00 -0.64
C GLU A 405 17.91 -11.54 0.10
N VAL A 406 17.17 -12.48 0.67
CA VAL A 406 15.96 -12.20 1.47
C VAL A 406 16.13 -12.83 2.83
N GLU A 407 16.17 -12.05 3.89
CA GLU A 407 16.10 -12.57 5.27
C GLU A 407 14.64 -12.56 5.70
N VAL A 408 14.13 -13.72 6.16
CA VAL A 408 12.75 -13.87 6.65
C VAL A 408 12.73 -14.38 8.08
N ASP A 409 11.65 -14.05 8.78
CA ASP A 409 11.35 -14.56 10.11
C ASP A 409 9.85 -14.50 10.38
N ALA A 410 9.31 -15.48 11.10
CA ALA A 410 7.92 -15.53 11.49
C ALA A 410 7.77 -15.68 13.00
N SER A 411 6.85 -14.93 13.58
CA SER A 411 6.40 -15.10 14.97
C SER A 411 4.95 -15.58 15.00
N GLY A 412 4.43 -15.96 16.15
CA GLY A 412 3.01 -16.29 16.32
C GLY A 412 2.03 -15.16 15.99
N PHE A 413 2.50 -13.96 15.63
CA PHE A 413 1.66 -12.77 15.42
C PHE A 413 1.92 -12.04 14.09
N ALA A 414 3.14 -12.08 13.59
CA ALA A 414 3.54 -11.34 12.40
C ALA A 414 4.68 -12.05 11.68
N ILE A 415 4.81 -11.76 10.41
CA ILE A 415 5.96 -12.11 9.59
C ILE A 415 6.76 -10.86 9.27
N GLY A 416 8.07 -11.02 9.18
CA GLY A 416 9.03 -9.98 8.83
C GLY A 416 9.96 -10.46 7.73
N ALA A 417 10.34 -9.57 6.83
CA ALA A 417 11.35 -9.85 5.82
C ALA A 417 12.15 -8.61 5.45
N VAL A 418 13.40 -8.83 5.04
CA VAL A 418 14.29 -7.77 4.55
C VAL A 418 14.85 -8.21 3.21
N LEU A 419 14.66 -7.38 2.20
CA LEU A 419 15.32 -7.53 0.91
C LEU A 419 16.69 -6.88 0.98
N LEU A 420 17.71 -7.63 0.61
CA LEU A 420 19.11 -7.27 0.74
C LEU A 420 19.84 -7.48 -0.58
N GLN A 421 20.93 -6.75 -0.76
CA GLN A 421 21.86 -6.94 -1.86
C GLN A 421 23.27 -6.64 -1.41
N ARG A 422 24.25 -7.42 -1.88
CA ARG A 422 25.67 -7.12 -1.68
C ARG A 422 26.11 -6.08 -2.68
N LYS A 423 26.83 -5.09 -2.21
CA LYS A 423 27.42 -4.04 -3.03
C LYS A 423 28.94 -4.25 -3.18
N GLU A 424 29.62 -3.31 -3.79
CA GLU A 424 31.07 -3.35 -4.03
C GLU A 424 31.91 -3.54 -2.75
N ASP A 425 31.40 -3.07 -1.61
CA ASP A 425 32.00 -3.26 -0.28
C ASP A 425 31.79 -4.67 0.29
N ASN A 426 31.20 -5.59 -0.48
CA ASN A 426 30.80 -6.95 -0.10
C ASN A 426 29.89 -7.02 1.15
N LYS A 427 29.31 -5.90 1.59
CA LYS A 427 28.36 -5.86 2.71
C LYS A 427 26.93 -5.99 2.20
N LYS A 428 26.08 -6.60 3.02
CA LYS A 428 24.63 -6.65 2.79
C LYS A 428 24.02 -5.28 3.09
N HIS A 429 23.40 -4.67 2.09
CA HIS A 429 22.67 -3.42 2.23
C HIS A 429 21.17 -3.65 2.08
N SER A 430 20.37 -2.98 2.92
CA SER A 430 18.91 -3.08 2.85
C SER A 430 18.37 -2.33 1.64
N ILE A 431 17.54 -3.03 0.87
CA ILE A 431 16.79 -2.50 -0.27
C ILE A 431 15.37 -2.12 0.16
N ALA A 432 14.70 -3.01 0.90
CA ALA A 432 13.36 -2.78 1.42
C ALA A 432 13.06 -3.65 2.62
N TYR A 433 12.12 -3.19 3.45
CA TYR A 433 11.56 -3.95 4.57
C TYR A 433 10.13 -4.36 4.25
N TYR A 434 9.75 -5.54 4.69
CA TYR A 434 8.38 -6.04 4.63
C TYR A 434 7.95 -6.58 5.99
N SER A 435 6.71 -6.31 6.39
CA SER A 435 6.10 -6.93 7.56
C SER A 435 4.60 -7.06 7.36
N ALA A 436 4.00 -8.14 7.86
CA ALA A 436 2.57 -8.34 7.82
C ALA A 436 2.10 -9.03 9.10
N THR A 437 0.94 -8.61 9.63
CA THR A 437 0.31 -9.30 10.75
C THR A 437 -0.41 -10.54 10.27
N LEU A 438 -0.36 -11.61 11.06
CA LEU A 438 -1.08 -12.84 10.79
C LEU A 438 -2.57 -12.68 11.09
N SER A 439 -3.43 -13.25 10.25
CA SER A 439 -4.84 -13.42 10.53
C SER A 439 -5.08 -14.40 11.68
N ALA A 440 -6.29 -14.45 12.23
CA ALA A 440 -6.64 -15.38 13.29
C ALA A 440 -6.44 -16.86 12.88
N ALA A 441 -6.71 -17.18 11.62
CA ALA A 441 -6.50 -18.54 11.08
C ALA A 441 -5.00 -18.88 10.94
N GLU A 442 -4.20 -17.93 10.48
CA GLU A 442 -2.77 -18.12 10.25
C GLU A 442 -1.97 -18.27 11.55
N ARG A 443 -2.42 -17.69 12.66
CA ARG A 443 -1.79 -17.86 13.98
C ARG A 443 -1.83 -19.29 14.50
N ASN A 444 -2.71 -20.11 13.94
CA ASN A 444 -2.84 -21.53 14.29
C ASN A 444 -2.01 -22.43 13.37
N TYR A 445 -1.14 -21.86 12.52
CA TYR A 445 -0.25 -22.63 11.66
C TYR A 445 0.96 -23.11 12.46
N ASP A 446 1.49 -24.28 12.07
CA ASP A 446 2.75 -24.77 12.62
C ASP A 446 3.90 -23.82 12.26
N ILE A 447 4.96 -23.81 13.08
CA ILE A 447 6.14 -22.94 12.89
C ILE A 447 6.70 -23.08 11.48
N TYR A 448 6.81 -24.31 10.97
CA TYR A 448 7.24 -24.57 9.59
C TYR A 448 6.34 -23.88 8.55
N GLU A 449 5.01 -23.96 8.72
CA GLU A 449 4.06 -23.30 7.82
C GLU A 449 4.11 -21.78 7.92
N LEU A 450 4.39 -21.22 9.10
CA LEU A 450 4.54 -19.77 9.32
C LEU A 450 5.79 -19.23 8.64
N GLU A 451 6.93 -19.92 8.80
CA GLU A 451 8.17 -19.57 8.12
C GLU A 451 8.05 -19.68 6.60
N TYR A 452 7.40 -20.75 6.12
CA TYR A 452 7.12 -20.91 4.70
C TYR A 452 6.20 -19.80 4.16
N LEU A 453 5.17 -19.42 4.93
CA LEU A 453 4.29 -18.29 4.62
C LEU A 453 5.05 -16.97 4.55
N ALA A 454 6.04 -16.77 5.42
CA ALA A 454 6.88 -15.56 5.39
C ALA A 454 7.68 -15.47 4.08
N ILE A 455 8.30 -16.58 3.65
CA ILE A 455 9.01 -16.66 2.37
C ILE A 455 8.05 -16.35 1.21
N HIS A 456 6.93 -17.07 1.16
CA HIS A 456 5.94 -16.89 0.10
C HIS A 456 5.48 -15.43 -0.01
N ARG A 457 5.08 -14.81 1.10
CA ARG A 457 4.60 -13.42 1.10
C ARG A 457 5.68 -12.41 0.75
N ALA A 458 6.91 -12.63 1.19
CA ALA A 458 8.03 -11.77 0.84
C ALA A 458 8.31 -11.82 -0.68
N CYS A 459 8.37 -13.02 -1.26
CA CYS A 459 8.58 -13.18 -2.70
C CYS A 459 7.44 -12.58 -3.53
N MET A 460 6.19 -12.80 -3.13
CA MET A 460 5.04 -12.19 -3.82
C MET A 460 5.03 -10.66 -3.69
N HIS A 461 5.43 -10.13 -2.55
CA HIS A 461 5.51 -8.67 -2.35
C HIS A 461 6.59 -8.03 -3.22
N TRP A 462 7.74 -8.66 -3.35
CA TRP A 462 8.85 -8.17 -4.16
C TRP A 462 8.90 -8.81 -5.56
N ARG A 463 7.80 -9.39 -6.03
CA ARG A 463 7.71 -10.00 -7.36
C ARG A 463 8.26 -9.12 -8.48
N PRO A 464 7.97 -7.79 -8.56
CA PRO A 464 8.51 -6.91 -9.59
C PRO A 464 10.05 -6.83 -9.62
N ILE A 465 10.71 -7.18 -8.51
CA ILE A 465 12.16 -7.13 -8.37
C ILE A 465 12.78 -8.53 -8.51
N LEU A 466 12.10 -9.56 -7.96
CA LEU A 466 12.67 -10.90 -7.85
C LEU A 466 12.31 -11.84 -9.01
N ALA A 467 11.14 -11.63 -9.65
CA ALA A 467 10.73 -12.46 -10.78
C ALA A 467 11.62 -12.18 -11.99
N GLY A 468 12.15 -13.27 -12.60
CA GLY A 468 13.07 -13.14 -13.74
C GLY A 468 14.46 -12.62 -13.40
N SER A 469 14.86 -12.60 -12.12
CA SER A 469 16.23 -12.27 -11.71
C SER A 469 17.23 -13.20 -12.44
N PRO A 470 18.32 -12.66 -13.04
CA PRO A 470 19.34 -13.47 -13.70
C PRO A 470 20.15 -14.33 -12.74
N HIS A 471 20.06 -14.08 -11.44
CA HIS A 471 20.74 -14.81 -10.39
C HIS A 471 19.76 -15.45 -9.43
N LYS A 472 20.17 -16.57 -8.83
CA LYS A 472 19.40 -17.21 -7.74
C LYS A 472 19.15 -16.24 -6.60
N VAL A 473 17.92 -16.22 -6.10
CA VAL A 473 17.56 -15.48 -4.89
C VAL A 473 17.88 -16.34 -3.68
N ILE A 474 18.78 -15.87 -2.82
CA ILE A 474 19.12 -16.56 -1.57
C ILE A 474 18.14 -16.14 -0.49
N VAL A 475 17.40 -17.09 0.06
CA VAL A 475 16.48 -16.86 1.17
C VAL A 475 17.07 -17.42 2.46
N TRP A 476 17.16 -16.59 3.48
CA TRP A 476 17.65 -16.92 4.80
C TRP A 476 16.49 -17.09 5.78
N SER A 477 16.35 -18.27 6.40
CA SER A 477 15.35 -18.57 7.43
C SER A 477 16.01 -19.30 8.61
N ASP A 478 15.46 -19.16 9.80
CA ASP A 478 15.96 -19.87 10.99
C ASP A 478 15.43 -21.30 11.11
N HIS A 479 14.52 -21.71 10.23
CA HIS A 479 13.97 -23.07 10.23
C HIS A 479 14.73 -24.00 9.28
N GLN A 480 15.56 -24.88 9.84
CA GLN A 480 16.46 -25.75 9.08
C GLN A 480 15.76 -26.65 8.05
N ASN A 481 14.55 -27.13 8.34
CA ASN A 481 13.83 -28.03 7.43
C ASN A 481 13.40 -27.37 6.12
N LEU A 482 13.38 -26.04 6.04
CA LEU A 482 13.04 -25.31 4.82
C LEU A 482 14.13 -25.41 3.74
N THR A 483 15.35 -25.80 4.10
CA THR A 483 16.42 -26.07 3.11
C THR A 483 16.06 -27.18 2.13
N TYR A 484 15.16 -28.09 2.52
CA TYR A 484 14.66 -29.22 1.73
C TYR A 484 13.30 -28.95 1.06
N TRP A 485 12.92 -27.67 0.88
CA TRP A 485 11.59 -27.28 0.39
C TRP A 485 11.23 -27.81 -1.02
N LYS A 486 12.24 -28.14 -1.85
CA LYS A 486 12.05 -28.71 -3.18
C LYS A 486 11.84 -30.23 -3.16
N ASP A 487 12.19 -30.89 -2.07
CA ASP A 487 12.06 -32.35 -1.97
C ASP A 487 10.59 -32.73 -1.75
N PRO A 488 10.08 -33.79 -2.43
CA PRO A 488 8.70 -34.20 -2.30
C PRO A 488 8.44 -34.84 -0.94
N GLN A 489 8.24 -34.03 0.09
CA GLN A 489 7.75 -34.45 1.39
C GLN A 489 6.22 -34.33 1.43
N LYS A 490 5.58 -34.89 2.46
CA LYS A 490 4.13 -34.79 2.68
C LYS A 490 3.72 -33.33 2.92
N LEU A 491 3.54 -32.59 1.86
CA LEU A 491 3.13 -31.20 1.91
C LEU A 491 1.63 -31.09 2.27
N SER A 492 1.29 -30.17 3.16
CA SER A 492 -0.10 -29.76 3.32
C SER A 492 -0.61 -29.15 2.00
N ARG A 493 -1.90 -29.30 1.70
CA ARG A 493 -2.50 -28.70 0.48
C ARG A 493 -2.23 -27.20 0.38
N ARG A 494 -2.05 -26.54 1.49
CA ARG A 494 -1.75 -25.12 1.59
C ARG A 494 -0.34 -24.82 1.11
N ILE A 495 0.64 -25.53 1.64
CA ILE A 495 2.05 -25.39 1.24
C ILE A 495 2.21 -25.73 -0.23
N ALA A 496 1.55 -26.78 -0.71
CA ALA A 496 1.60 -27.16 -2.12
C ALA A 496 1.15 -26.03 -3.08
N ARG A 497 0.12 -25.25 -2.71
CA ARG A 497 -0.29 -24.08 -3.50
C ARG A 497 0.75 -22.98 -3.46
N GLN A 498 1.26 -22.65 -2.27
CA GLN A 498 2.31 -21.64 -2.11
C GLN A 498 3.60 -22.04 -2.83
N GLN A 499 3.89 -23.33 -2.90
CA GLN A 499 5.05 -23.86 -3.63
C GLN A 499 4.94 -23.62 -5.14
N LEU A 500 3.74 -23.78 -5.71
CA LEU A 500 3.50 -23.46 -7.13
C LEU A 500 3.82 -21.99 -7.43
N ASP A 501 3.40 -21.08 -6.56
CA ASP A 501 3.72 -19.64 -6.72
C ASP A 501 5.24 -19.39 -6.60
N LEU A 502 5.93 -20.10 -5.70
CA LEU A 502 7.37 -19.95 -5.50
C LEU A 502 8.21 -20.60 -6.62
N MET A 503 7.65 -21.51 -7.41
CA MET A 503 8.34 -22.09 -8.59
C MET A 503 8.59 -21.06 -9.70
N GLU A 504 7.94 -19.91 -9.68
CA GLU A 504 8.21 -18.80 -10.60
C GLU A 504 9.61 -18.18 -10.37
N TYR A 505 10.21 -18.44 -9.20
CA TYR A 505 11.49 -17.85 -8.79
C TYR A 505 12.58 -18.91 -8.72
N ASP A 506 13.80 -18.57 -9.13
CA ASP A 506 14.98 -19.41 -8.84
C ASP A 506 15.49 -19.12 -7.42
N ILE A 507 14.86 -19.79 -6.44
CA ILE A 507 15.13 -19.61 -5.00
C ILE A 507 16.00 -20.75 -4.48
N GLU A 508 16.94 -20.38 -3.60
CA GLU A 508 17.70 -21.29 -2.75
C GLU A 508 17.53 -20.88 -1.29
N ILE A 509 17.05 -21.78 -0.43
CA ILE A 509 16.81 -21.48 0.98
C ILE A 509 17.99 -21.97 1.81
N TRP A 510 18.55 -21.08 2.61
CA TRP A 510 19.69 -21.34 3.47
C TRP A 510 19.28 -21.14 4.94
N HIS A 511 19.80 -22.01 5.79
CA HIS A 511 19.59 -21.89 7.23
C HIS A 511 20.48 -20.79 7.82
N LEU A 512 19.86 -19.86 8.56
CA LEU A 512 20.53 -18.83 9.33
C LEU A 512 20.12 -18.98 10.80
N PRO A 513 21.01 -19.37 11.73
CA PRO A 513 20.65 -19.51 13.14
C PRO A 513 19.99 -18.23 13.68
N GLY A 514 18.91 -18.35 14.46
CA GLY A 514 18.08 -17.23 14.92
C GLY A 514 18.88 -16.09 15.60
N LYS A 515 19.97 -16.40 16.33
CA LYS A 515 20.88 -15.37 16.87
C LYS A 515 21.57 -14.51 15.81
N ALA A 516 21.75 -15.03 14.60
CA ALA A 516 22.36 -14.33 13.47
C ALA A 516 21.31 -13.65 12.57
N ASN A 517 20.03 -14.06 12.66
CA ASN A 517 18.90 -13.50 11.91
C ASN A 517 18.30 -12.21 12.54
N GLY A 518 19.11 -11.47 13.29
CA GLY A 518 18.65 -10.34 14.10
C GLY A 518 17.89 -9.24 13.35
N ARG A 519 18.05 -9.13 12.03
CA ARG A 519 17.28 -8.14 11.22
C ARG A 519 15.84 -8.59 11.00
N ALA A 520 15.63 -9.83 10.58
CA ALA A 520 14.31 -10.37 10.35
C ALA A 520 13.62 -10.74 11.67
N ASP A 521 14.36 -11.30 12.65
CA ASP A 521 13.88 -11.60 14.01
C ASP A 521 13.35 -10.34 14.71
N ALA A 522 14.07 -9.22 14.63
CA ALA A 522 13.57 -7.93 15.12
C ALA A 522 12.26 -7.50 14.42
N LEU A 523 11.95 -8.01 13.23
CA LEU A 523 10.75 -7.72 12.48
C LEU A 523 9.55 -8.60 12.86
N SER A 524 9.78 -9.77 13.47
CA SER A 524 8.75 -10.74 13.85
C SER A 524 8.45 -10.75 15.35
N ARG A 525 9.46 -10.58 16.22
CA ARG A 525 9.34 -10.69 17.69
C ARG A 525 8.99 -9.38 18.39
N ARG A 526 8.24 -9.50 19.46
CA ARG A 526 7.71 -8.39 20.23
C ARG A 526 8.08 -8.49 21.72
N PRO A 527 8.81 -7.50 22.29
CA PRO A 527 9.19 -7.53 23.70
C PRO A 527 8.02 -7.50 24.69
N ASP A 528 6.90 -6.87 24.31
CA ASP A 528 5.71 -6.70 25.18
C ASP A 528 4.69 -7.84 25.09
N TYR A 529 4.95 -8.88 24.28
CA TYR A 529 4.25 -10.17 24.34
C TYR A 529 5.16 -11.28 24.86
N ASP A 530 6.42 -10.97 25.12
CA ASP A 530 7.28 -11.85 25.88
C ASP A 530 6.79 -11.82 27.35
N THR A 531 5.89 -12.73 27.66
CA THR A 531 5.42 -12.95 29.03
C THR A 531 6.49 -13.61 29.90
N GLY A 532 7.75 -13.67 29.42
CA GLY A 532 8.85 -14.37 30.08
C GLY A 532 8.73 -15.89 29.98
N THR A 533 7.64 -16.39 29.43
CA THR A 533 7.49 -17.78 29.02
C THR A 533 7.88 -17.86 27.56
N ARG A 534 8.94 -18.58 27.26
CA ARG A 534 9.29 -18.96 25.89
C ARG A 534 8.17 -19.86 25.38
N ASP A 535 7.21 -19.28 24.65
CA ASP A 535 6.05 -20.00 24.12
C ASP A 535 6.45 -21.20 23.23
N ASN A 536 7.70 -21.24 22.77
CA ASN A 536 8.26 -22.32 21.97
C ASN A 536 8.88 -23.45 22.79
N GLU A 537 9.16 -23.26 24.09
CA GLU A 537 9.66 -24.33 24.96
C GLU A 537 8.52 -25.16 25.57
N ASN A 538 7.28 -24.64 25.58
CA ASN A 538 6.12 -25.28 26.20
C ASN A 538 5.09 -25.84 25.21
N ILE A 539 5.32 -25.78 23.90
CA ILE A 539 4.62 -26.65 22.96
C ILE A 539 5.33 -28.01 22.99
N ILE A 540 5.28 -28.67 24.11
CA ILE A 540 5.41 -30.10 24.15
C ILE A 540 4.14 -30.64 23.48
N VAL A 541 4.25 -30.88 22.17
CA VAL A 541 3.17 -31.47 21.36
C VAL A 541 2.71 -32.80 21.99
N ILE A 542 3.57 -33.43 22.76
CA ILE A 542 3.27 -34.55 23.66
C ILE A 542 4.19 -34.43 24.89
N PRO A 543 3.69 -34.26 26.13
CA PRO A 543 4.51 -34.30 27.32
C PRO A 543 5.43 -35.51 27.34
N GLU A 544 6.68 -35.36 27.77
CA GLU A 544 7.72 -36.41 27.71
C GLU A 544 7.22 -37.73 28.32
N HIS A 545 6.45 -37.66 29.40
CA HIS A 545 5.83 -38.83 30.03
C HIS A 545 4.75 -39.48 29.19
N VAL A 546 4.06 -38.72 28.30
CA VAL A 546 3.08 -39.25 27.33
C VAL A 546 3.82 -39.78 26.10
N PHE A 547 4.91 -39.13 25.67
CA PHE A 547 5.76 -39.62 24.59
C PHE A 547 6.49 -40.93 24.99
N VAL A 548 7.06 -41.00 26.20
CA VAL A 548 7.64 -42.23 26.73
C VAL A 548 6.58 -43.32 26.92
N ARG A 549 5.35 -42.98 27.33
CA ARG A 549 4.23 -43.91 27.37
C ARG A 549 3.80 -44.34 25.97
N ALA A 550 3.66 -43.41 25.03
CA ALA A 550 3.35 -43.73 23.63
C ALA A 550 4.43 -44.60 22.98
N MET A 551 5.71 -44.34 23.24
CA MET A 551 6.82 -45.18 22.77
C MET A 551 6.80 -46.58 23.38
N LYS A 552 6.48 -46.72 24.68
CA LYS A 552 6.28 -48.05 25.34
C LYS A 552 5.08 -48.77 24.79
N VAL A 553 4.02 -48.08 24.37
CA VAL A 553 2.78 -48.65 23.77
C VAL A 553 2.99 -48.97 22.28
N LEU A 554 3.82 -48.19 21.57
CA LEU A 554 3.94 -48.27 20.10
C LEU A 554 4.95 -49.27 19.56
N GLY A 555 5.76 -49.91 20.35
CA GLY A 555 6.72 -50.78 19.67
C GLY A 555 7.63 -51.70 20.49
N VAL A 556 7.57 -51.66 21.77
CA VAL A 556 8.58 -52.36 22.60
C VAL A 556 7.94 -53.37 23.56
N VAL A 557 6.60 -53.54 23.49
CA VAL A 557 5.94 -54.52 24.35
C VAL A 557 5.49 -55.74 23.50
N PRO A 558 5.91 -56.94 23.84
CA PRO A 558 5.47 -58.16 23.16
C PRO A 558 3.95 -58.34 23.22
N PRO A 559 3.35 -59.06 22.25
CA PRO A 559 1.89 -59.17 22.11
C PRO A 559 1.13 -59.85 23.23
N GLN A 560 1.77 -60.20 24.33
CA GLN A 560 1.20 -61.03 25.40
C GLN A 560 0.76 -60.27 26.65
N ASP A 561 0.94 -58.94 26.74
CA ASP A 561 0.60 -58.21 27.96
C ASP A 561 -0.86 -57.71 28.00
N TYR A 562 -1.76 -58.65 28.31
CA TYR A 562 -3.13 -58.36 28.75
C TYR A 562 -3.19 -57.41 29.96
N ALA A 563 -2.19 -57.43 30.80
CA ALA A 563 -2.01 -56.55 31.95
C ALA A 563 -1.96 -55.05 31.59
N ILE A 564 -1.42 -54.70 30.43
CA ILE A 564 -1.31 -53.28 29.99
C ILE A 564 -2.67 -52.76 29.46
N LEU A 565 -3.46 -53.64 28.80
CA LEU A 565 -4.82 -53.25 28.38
C LEU A 565 -5.78 -53.02 29.56
N GLN A 566 -5.60 -53.74 30.64
CA GLN A 566 -6.38 -53.53 31.88
C GLN A 566 -6.09 -52.23 32.60
N LEU A 567 -4.94 -51.63 32.41
CA LEU A 567 -4.61 -50.31 32.96
C LEU A 567 -5.33 -49.13 32.25
N TRP A 568 -5.88 -49.38 31.08
CA TRP A 568 -6.45 -48.35 30.21
C TRP A 568 -7.96 -48.51 29.95
N ILE A 569 -8.51 -49.68 30.19
CA ILE A 569 -9.91 -50.02 29.89
C ILE A 569 -10.50 -50.75 31.08
N ASP A 570 -11.70 -50.33 31.47
CA ASP A 570 -12.51 -51.11 32.40
C ASP A 570 -12.67 -52.55 31.90
N PRO A 571 -12.26 -53.57 32.66
CA PRO A 571 -12.32 -54.97 32.25
C PRO A 571 -13.73 -55.43 31.82
N HIS A 572 -14.79 -54.83 32.37
CA HIS A 572 -16.17 -55.15 32.01
C HIS A 572 -16.58 -54.69 30.59
N ARG A 573 -15.80 -53.84 29.98
CA ARG A 573 -16.03 -53.34 28.60
C ARG A 573 -15.25 -54.08 27.53
N LEU A 574 -14.42 -55.06 27.92
CA LEU A 574 -13.65 -55.91 27.03
C LEU A 574 -14.31 -57.28 26.82
N LYS A 575 -14.49 -57.70 25.59
CA LYS A 575 -14.97 -59.06 25.24
C LYS A 575 -13.98 -59.73 24.29
N LYS A 576 -13.65 -61.01 24.50
CA LYS A 576 -12.84 -61.82 23.62
C LYS A 576 -13.76 -62.66 22.75
N ILE A 577 -13.69 -62.55 21.43
CA ILE A 577 -14.45 -63.29 20.42
C ILE A 577 -13.48 -63.79 19.37
N ASP A 578 -13.43 -65.08 19.07
CA ASP A 578 -12.56 -65.70 18.07
C ASP A 578 -11.08 -65.24 18.19
N ASP A 579 -10.57 -65.30 19.40
CA ASP A 579 -9.20 -64.91 19.76
C ASP A 579 -8.84 -63.42 19.55
N LYS A 580 -9.82 -62.58 19.25
CA LYS A 580 -9.68 -61.13 19.12
C LYS A 580 -10.39 -60.41 20.24
N TRP A 581 -9.82 -59.30 20.68
CA TRP A 581 -10.41 -58.45 21.72
C TRP A 581 -11.28 -57.35 21.13
N TYR A 582 -12.43 -57.13 21.72
CA TYR A 582 -13.37 -56.07 21.35
C TYR A 582 -13.67 -55.21 22.56
N LYS A 583 -13.70 -53.88 22.39
CA LYS A 583 -14.15 -52.87 23.32
C LYS A 583 -15.40 -52.22 22.77
N ASP A 584 -16.50 -52.33 23.47
CA ASP A 584 -17.81 -51.75 23.05
C ASP A 584 -18.19 -52.07 21.60
N GLY A 585 -17.85 -53.25 21.11
CA GLY A 585 -18.09 -53.70 19.73
C GLY A 585 -16.99 -53.36 18.70
N HIS A 586 -15.97 -52.60 19.08
CA HIS A 586 -14.85 -52.23 18.19
C HIS A 586 -13.65 -53.16 18.41
N LEU A 587 -13.05 -53.61 17.31
CA LEU A 587 -11.88 -54.48 17.36
C LEU A 587 -10.70 -53.78 17.98
N VAL A 588 -10.16 -54.34 19.05
CA VAL A 588 -8.97 -53.81 19.75
C VAL A 588 -7.71 -54.23 18.99
N ILE A 589 -6.95 -53.25 18.52
CA ILE A 589 -5.69 -53.49 17.81
C ILE A 589 -4.55 -53.47 18.81
N THR A 590 -4.00 -54.64 19.08
CA THR A 590 -2.84 -54.88 19.94
C THR A 590 -1.53 -54.94 19.17
N GLY A 591 -1.59 -54.97 17.85
CA GLY A 591 -0.43 -55.01 16.97
C GLY A 591 0.38 -53.74 16.93
N GLY A 592 1.58 -53.83 16.41
CA GLY A 592 2.54 -52.73 16.31
C GLY A 592 2.13 -51.63 15.34
N LEU A 593 3.03 -50.63 15.17
CA LEU A 593 2.81 -49.44 14.34
C LEU A 593 2.37 -49.78 12.89
N LYS A 594 2.90 -50.87 12.32
CA LYS A 594 2.58 -51.34 10.94
C LYS A 594 1.11 -51.71 10.79
N ASP A 595 0.52 -52.38 11.78
CA ASP A 595 -0.89 -52.80 11.72
C ASP A 595 -1.81 -51.58 11.80
N LYS A 596 -1.52 -50.65 12.70
CA LYS A 596 -2.25 -49.40 12.84
C LYS A 596 -2.14 -48.52 11.58
N GLN A 597 -0.95 -48.42 10.99
CA GLN A 597 -0.73 -47.74 9.71
C GLN A 597 -1.53 -48.39 8.57
N SER A 598 -1.58 -49.71 8.49
CA SER A 598 -2.37 -50.42 7.49
C SER A 598 -3.86 -50.12 7.61
N ILE A 599 -4.38 -50.03 8.84
CA ILE A 599 -5.78 -49.70 9.09
C ILE A 599 -6.09 -48.25 8.70
N ILE A 600 -5.23 -47.32 9.08
CA ILE A 600 -5.36 -45.91 8.70
C ILE A 600 -5.31 -45.79 7.16
N HIS A 601 -4.35 -46.42 6.52
CA HIS A 601 -4.18 -46.42 5.07
C HIS A 601 -5.43 -46.93 4.34
N ARG A 602 -6.00 -48.07 4.79
CA ARG A 602 -7.26 -48.62 4.23
C ARG A 602 -8.44 -47.66 4.37
N ASN A 603 -8.49 -46.81 5.38
CA ASN A 603 -9.60 -45.88 5.59
C ASN A 603 -9.34 -44.48 5.01
N HIS A 604 -8.09 -44.14 4.69
CA HIS A 604 -7.69 -42.85 4.13
C HIS A 604 -7.50 -42.89 2.62
N ASP A 605 -6.81 -43.93 2.10
CA ASP A 605 -6.35 -43.98 0.71
C ASP A 605 -7.27 -44.75 -0.26
N VAL A 606 -8.44 -45.19 0.22
CA VAL A 606 -9.41 -45.84 -0.65
C VAL A 606 -10.10 -44.83 -1.57
N PRO A 607 -10.09 -45.01 -2.90
CA PRO A 607 -10.71 -44.10 -3.85
C PRO A 607 -12.18 -43.77 -3.56
N ALA A 608 -12.92 -44.69 -2.97
CA ALA A 608 -14.33 -44.53 -2.60
C ALA A 608 -14.57 -43.45 -1.54
N TYR A 609 -13.56 -43.07 -0.76
CA TYR A 609 -13.68 -42.06 0.31
C TYR A 609 -13.00 -40.74 -0.04
N GLY A 610 -12.35 -40.63 -1.22
CA GLY A 610 -11.80 -39.36 -1.74
C GLY A 610 -10.76 -38.69 -0.85
N HIS A 611 -9.83 -39.45 -0.26
CA HIS A 611 -8.80 -38.97 0.66
C HIS A 611 -9.37 -38.04 1.76
N PRO A 612 -10.19 -38.55 2.68
CA PRO A 612 -10.80 -37.73 3.73
C PRO A 612 -9.73 -37.12 4.64
N GLY A 613 -9.96 -35.92 5.10
CA GLY A 613 -9.09 -35.26 6.08
C GLY A 613 -9.02 -36.01 7.43
N ILE A 614 -8.07 -35.65 8.29
CA ILE A 614 -7.75 -36.34 9.56
C ILE A 614 -9.01 -36.67 10.36
N ASN A 615 -9.89 -35.71 10.62
CA ASN A 615 -11.10 -35.91 11.42
C ASN A 615 -12.04 -36.99 10.84
N LYS A 616 -12.21 -37.01 9.52
CA LYS A 616 -13.06 -37.99 8.86
C LYS A 616 -12.40 -39.37 8.80
N THR A 617 -11.08 -39.45 8.63
CA THR A 617 -10.32 -40.71 8.72
C THR A 617 -10.38 -41.27 10.14
N THR A 618 -10.23 -40.43 11.17
CA THR A 618 -10.39 -40.83 12.57
C THR A 618 -11.77 -41.42 12.81
N GLN A 619 -12.84 -40.72 12.39
CA GLN A 619 -14.20 -41.22 12.52
C GLN A 619 -14.46 -42.57 11.79
N LEU A 620 -13.83 -42.76 10.63
CA LEU A 620 -13.95 -44.02 9.88
C LEU A 620 -13.22 -45.16 10.57
N VAL A 621 -12.06 -44.91 11.15
CA VAL A 621 -11.30 -45.89 11.93
C VAL A 621 -12.02 -46.23 13.23
N GLU A 622 -12.51 -45.24 13.95
CA GLU A 622 -13.23 -45.37 15.23
C GLU A 622 -14.55 -46.17 15.11
N ARG A 623 -15.13 -46.27 13.91
CA ARG A 623 -16.36 -47.05 13.70
C ARG A 623 -16.15 -48.56 13.87
N SER A 624 -14.95 -49.05 13.69
CA SER A 624 -14.70 -50.50 13.68
C SER A 624 -13.48 -50.97 14.48
N HIS A 625 -12.58 -50.05 14.80
CA HIS A 625 -11.33 -50.33 15.45
C HIS A 625 -11.11 -49.43 16.65
N TRP A 626 -10.43 -49.93 17.66
CA TRP A 626 -10.02 -49.21 18.83
C TRP A 626 -8.59 -49.59 19.22
N TRP A 627 -7.79 -48.62 19.62
CA TRP A 627 -6.49 -48.80 20.28
C TRP A 627 -6.24 -47.68 21.28
N PRO A 628 -5.47 -47.92 22.39
CA PRO A 628 -5.16 -46.91 23.40
C PRO A 628 -4.35 -45.78 22.84
#